data_133262d3575bad8e2c1a88fdc163772e
#
_entry.id   133262d3575bad8e2c1a88fdc163772e
#
_cell.length_a   1.000
_cell.length_b   1.000
_cell.length_c   1.000
_cell.angle_alpha   90.00
_cell.angle_beta   90.00
_cell.angle_gamma   90.00
#
_symmetry.space_group_name_H-M   'P 1'
#
loop_
_entity.id
_entity.type
_entity.pdbx_description
1 polymer ?
#
loop_
_entity_poly.entity_id
_entity_poly.type
_entity_poly.pdbx_seq_one_letter_code
_entity_poly.pdbx_strand_id
1 'polypeptide(L)'
;DWYQCDPLGDGYGVLLNYGEKPVVENWYASDAYKAFLDRQYRWAQKGWIGKDAATTTDSIEVQMSNGKAFSLVSTYQPAIANEASVAYKTEMAVIPLYDAFTTSSFTAGFYWAVARNSEQPEKAFQMLDYIYGNPEAANLLNWGIEGEHYKLTEDRHVTFPDGMDKSSDPYNAYFGFMLPNQYISDVWEGL
;
A
#
# COMPACT_ATOMS: atom_id res chain seq x y z
N ASP A 1 -9.09 4.50 1.57
CA ASP A 1 -10.32 5.21 1.17
C ASP A 1 -10.94 5.98 2.33
N TRP A 2 -11.08 7.28 2.15
CA TRP A 2 -11.68 8.19 3.13
C TRP A 2 -13.19 8.01 3.29
N TYR A 3 -13.80 7.12 2.51
CA TYR A 3 -15.21 7.22 2.20
C TYR A 3 -16.04 6.14 2.86
N GLN A 4 -15.44 5.21 3.59
CA GLN A 4 -16.18 4.10 4.17
C GLN A 4 -17.13 3.45 3.16
N CYS A 5 -16.68 3.28 1.93
CA CYS A 5 -17.46 2.67 0.87
C CYS A 5 -16.63 1.64 0.10
N ASP A 6 -17.34 0.76 -0.58
CA ASP A 6 -16.75 -0.16 -1.56
C ASP A 6 -16.96 0.38 -2.97
N PRO A 7 -15.90 0.85 -3.67
CA PRO A 7 -16.00 1.27 -5.05
C PRO A 7 -16.09 0.06 -5.97
N LEU A 8 -17.13 -0.01 -6.77
CA LEU A 8 -17.46 -1.16 -7.63
C LEU A 8 -16.75 -1.16 -8.99
N GLY A 9 -15.58 -0.53 -9.10
CA GLY A 9 -14.69 -0.62 -10.25
C GLY A 9 -14.80 0.50 -11.28
N ASP A 10 -15.93 1.16 -11.43
CA ASP A 10 -16.12 2.28 -12.39
C ASP A 10 -15.96 3.67 -11.76
N GLY A 11 -15.87 3.74 -10.43
CA GLY A 11 -15.76 4.96 -9.67
C GLY A 11 -17.05 5.78 -9.54
N TYR A 12 -18.16 5.33 -10.11
CA TYR A 12 -19.46 5.96 -10.02
C TYR A 12 -20.41 5.22 -9.07
N GLY A 13 -20.50 3.90 -9.24
CA GLY A 13 -21.28 3.04 -8.38
C GLY A 13 -20.49 2.65 -7.13
N VAL A 14 -21.08 2.85 -5.96
CA VAL A 14 -20.46 2.48 -4.68
C VAL A 14 -21.46 1.76 -3.78
N LEU A 15 -20.97 0.92 -2.89
CA LEU A 15 -21.70 0.44 -1.74
C LEU A 15 -21.26 1.27 -0.52
N LEU A 16 -22.18 2.07 0.04
CA LEU A 16 -21.89 2.87 1.23
C LEU A 16 -21.75 1.99 2.48
N ASN A 17 -21.12 2.54 3.52
CA ASN A 17 -20.88 1.86 4.79
C ASN A 17 -20.25 0.47 4.61
N TYR A 18 -19.16 0.41 3.83
CA TYR A 18 -18.43 -0.84 3.56
C TYR A 18 -19.27 -1.97 2.94
N GLY A 19 -20.40 -1.63 2.32
CA GLY A 19 -21.27 -2.62 1.70
C GLY A 19 -22.20 -3.36 2.67
N GLU A 20 -22.48 -2.81 3.86
CA GLU A 20 -23.46 -3.38 4.79
C GLU A 20 -24.81 -3.65 4.11
N LYS A 21 -25.17 -2.82 3.16
CA LYS A 21 -26.33 -3.02 2.31
C LYS A 21 -25.90 -3.15 0.86
N PRO A 22 -26.27 -4.23 0.15
CA PRO A 22 -25.91 -4.44 -1.26
C PRO A 22 -26.76 -3.56 -2.18
N VAL A 23 -26.81 -2.25 -1.92
CA VAL A 23 -27.50 -1.26 -2.73
C VAL A 23 -26.47 -0.36 -3.37
N VAL A 24 -26.38 -0.39 -4.70
CA VAL A 24 -25.48 0.46 -5.45
C VAL A 24 -26.02 1.87 -5.48
N GLU A 25 -25.22 2.81 -5.04
CA GLU A 25 -25.54 4.24 -5.04
C GLU A 25 -24.58 5.00 -5.96
N ASN A 26 -25.08 6.09 -6.54
CA ASN A 26 -24.21 7.00 -7.26
C ASN A 26 -23.38 7.81 -6.26
N TRP A 27 -22.07 7.58 -6.27
CA TRP A 27 -21.13 8.25 -5.37
C TRP A 27 -21.30 9.77 -5.39
N TYR A 28 -21.29 10.37 -6.57
CA TYR A 28 -21.33 11.83 -6.73
C TYR A 28 -22.67 12.48 -6.33
N ALA A 29 -23.73 11.70 -6.25
CA ALA A 29 -25.04 12.15 -5.80
C ALA A 29 -25.27 11.85 -4.31
N SER A 30 -24.35 11.19 -3.62
CA SER A 30 -24.51 10.76 -2.24
C SER A 30 -24.24 11.88 -1.24
N ASP A 31 -24.91 11.82 -0.09
CA ASP A 31 -24.61 12.70 1.04
C ASP A 31 -23.18 12.50 1.59
N ALA A 32 -22.63 11.30 1.45
CA ALA A 32 -21.25 10.99 1.83
C ALA A 32 -20.24 11.79 0.99
N TYR A 33 -20.45 11.87 -0.31
CA TYR A 33 -19.61 12.68 -1.19
C TYR A 33 -19.74 14.17 -0.89
N LYS A 34 -20.95 14.65 -0.65
CA LYS A 34 -21.19 16.04 -0.25
C LYS A 34 -20.45 16.35 1.06
N ALA A 35 -20.56 15.51 2.06
CA ALA A 35 -19.87 15.69 3.34
C ALA A 35 -18.33 15.71 3.17
N PHE A 36 -17.80 14.89 2.25
CA PHE A 36 -16.40 14.93 1.89
C PHE A 36 -16.01 16.29 1.28
N LEU A 37 -16.75 16.78 0.30
CA LEU A 37 -16.47 18.08 -0.33
C LEU A 37 -16.55 19.23 0.68
N ASP A 38 -17.58 19.24 1.54
CA ASP A 38 -17.73 20.24 2.59
C ASP A 38 -16.52 20.23 3.56
N ARG A 39 -15.97 19.06 3.88
CA ARG A 39 -14.76 18.93 4.69
C ARG A 39 -13.54 19.48 3.97
N GLN A 40 -13.32 19.11 2.71
CA GLN A 40 -12.21 19.61 1.90
C GLN A 40 -12.27 21.12 1.75
N TYR A 41 -13.45 21.66 1.51
CA TYR A 41 -13.67 23.09 1.43
C TYR A 41 -13.29 23.80 2.74
N ARG A 42 -13.75 23.30 3.89
CA ARG A 42 -13.37 23.87 5.20
C ARG A 42 -11.86 23.81 5.44
N TRP A 43 -11.18 22.74 5.04
CA TRP A 43 -9.72 22.63 5.18
C TRP A 43 -8.99 23.62 4.28
N ALA A 44 -9.47 23.82 3.08
CA ALA A 44 -8.93 24.83 2.17
C ALA A 44 -9.11 26.26 2.74
N GLN A 45 -10.27 26.57 3.29
CA GLN A 45 -10.53 27.87 3.94
C GLN A 45 -9.63 28.12 5.15
N LYS A 46 -9.25 27.08 5.87
CA LYS A 46 -8.30 27.15 7.00
C LYS A 46 -6.84 27.21 6.58
N GLY A 47 -6.56 27.09 5.29
CA GLY A 47 -5.19 27.04 4.77
C GLY A 47 -4.46 25.73 5.06
N TRP A 48 -5.19 24.66 5.39
CA TRP A 48 -4.61 23.35 5.63
C TRP A 48 -4.30 22.57 4.34
N ILE A 49 -4.92 22.97 3.25
CA ILE A 49 -4.62 22.49 1.90
C ILE A 49 -3.78 23.55 1.21
N GLY A 50 -2.65 23.14 0.64
CA GLY A 50 -1.76 24.05 -0.10
C GLY A 50 -2.50 24.76 -1.24
N LYS A 51 -2.19 26.02 -1.45
CA LYS A 51 -2.83 26.82 -2.52
C LYS A 51 -2.50 26.28 -3.90
N ASP A 52 -1.41 25.55 -4.02
CA ASP A 52 -0.90 24.91 -5.23
C ASP A 52 -1.28 23.42 -5.31
N ALA A 53 -2.13 22.92 -4.42
CA ALA A 53 -2.49 21.49 -4.37
C ALA A 53 -3.02 20.92 -5.69
N ALA A 54 -3.64 21.75 -6.53
CA ALA A 54 -4.15 21.34 -7.84
C ALA A 54 -3.10 21.40 -8.97
N THR A 55 -1.95 22.03 -8.73
CA THR A 55 -0.95 22.32 -9.78
C THR A 55 0.45 21.83 -9.44
N THR A 56 0.71 21.48 -8.17
CA THR A 56 2.01 20.96 -7.75
C THR A 56 2.28 19.61 -8.41
N THR A 57 3.51 19.43 -8.86
CA THR A 57 4.05 18.16 -9.36
C THR A 57 4.96 17.48 -8.34
N ASP A 58 5.19 18.12 -7.19
CA ASP A 58 5.96 17.52 -6.11
C ASP A 58 5.23 16.32 -5.54
N SER A 59 5.94 15.20 -5.41
CA SER A 59 5.39 14.04 -4.73
C SER A 59 5.16 14.31 -3.24
N ILE A 60 4.34 13.51 -2.58
CA ILE A 60 4.09 13.69 -1.15
C ILE A 60 5.37 13.50 -0.33
N GLU A 61 6.28 12.60 -0.75
CA GLU A 61 7.57 12.38 -0.12
C GLU A 61 8.42 13.64 -0.12
N VAL A 62 8.45 14.34 -1.25
CA VAL A 62 9.17 15.62 -1.39
C VAL A 62 8.54 16.69 -0.50
N GLN A 63 7.21 16.77 -0.48
CA GLN A 63 6.51 17.77 0.34
C GLN A 63 6.73 17.54 1.84
N MET A 64 6.65 16.27 2.29
CA MET A 64 6.89 15.90 3.69
C MET A 64 8.35 16.14 4.09
N SER A 65 9.31 15.66 3.29
CA SER A 65 10.75 15.83 3.57
C SER A 65 11.19 17.30 3.63
N ASN A 66 10.52 18.18 2.87
CA ASN A 66 10.79 19.61 2.85
C ASN A 66 9.97 20.40 3.89
N GLY A 67 9.18 19.73 4.73
CA GLY A 67 8.34 20.38 5.73
C GLY A 67 7.18 21.19 5.15
N LYS A 68 6.82 20.97 3.88
CA LYS A 68 5.66 21.62 3.23
C LYS A 68 4.34 20.95 3.58
N ALA A 69 4.34 19.67 3.92
CA ALA A 69 3.19 18.93 4.37
C ALA A 69 3.41 18.39 5.79
N PHE A 70 2.37 18.45 6.62
CA PHE A 70 2.41 17.98 8.01
C PHE A 70 1.82 16.58 8.17
N SER A 71 0.82 16.24 7.39
CA SER A 71 0.12 14.96 7.47
C SER A 71 -0.41 14.54 6.11
N LEU A 72 -0.60 13.26 5.97
CA LEU A 72 -1.29 12.66 4.82
C LEU A 72 -2.25 11.59 5.31
N VAL A 73 -3.21 11.23 4.47
CA VAL A 73 -4.04 10.06 4.68
C VAL A 73 -3.69 9.01 3.64
N SER A 74 -3.43 7.81 4.11
CA SER A 74 -2.96 6.71 3.28
C SER A 74 -3.60 5.40 3.71
N THR A 75 -3.35 4.35 2.96
CA THR A 75 -3.72 2.99 3.35
C THR A 75 -2.89 2.60 4.58
N TYR A 76 -3.56 2.06 5.59
CA TYR A 76 -2.89 1.52 6.76
C TYR A 76 -2.37 0.12 6.47
N GLN A 77 -1.13 -0.10 6.88
CA GLN A 77 -0.51 -1.42 6.94
C GLN A 77 0.42 -1.45 8.15
N PRO A 78 0.70 -2.63 8.70
CA PRO A 78 1.72 -2.78 9.74
C PRO A 78 3.04 -2.16 9.27
N ALA A 79 3.81 -1.62 10.21
CA ALA A 79 5.09 -0.96 9.94
C ALA A 79 5.03 0.36 9.13
N ILE A 80 3.86 0.81 8.69
CA ILE A 80 3.74 2.05 7.91
C ILE A 80 4.39 3.26 8.60
N ALA A 81 4.43 3.30 9.95
CA ALA A 81 5.09 4.38 10.69
C ALA A 81 6.59 4.42 10.41
N ASN A 82 7.26 3.26 10.46
CA ASN A 82 8.70 3.14 10.19
C ASN A 82 9.00 3.42 8.71
N GLU A 83 8.22 2.80 7.81
CA GLU A 83 8.38 3.03 6.37
C GLU A 83 8.21 4.50 6.00
N ALA A 84 7.18 5.15 6.52
CA ALA A 84 6.92 6.56 6.29
C ALA A 84 8.02 7.44 6.91
N SER A 85 8.52 7.11 8.11
CA SER A 85 9.59 7.86 8.75
C SER A 85 10.87 7.85 7.93
N VAL A 86 11.22 6.70 7.36
CA VAL A 86 12.38 6.55 6.46
C VAL A 86 12.13 7.28 5.13
N ALA A 87 10.98 7.06 4.50
CA ALA A 87 10.66 7.66 3.21
C ALA A 87 10.59 9.19 3.27
N TYR A 88 10.02 9.73 4.35
CA TYR A 88 9.82 11.18 4.52
C TYR A 88 10.94 11.86 5.31
N LYS A 89 11.93 11.10 5.78
CA LYS A 89 13.09 11.60 6.56
C LYS A 89 12.68 12.41 7.79
N THR A 90 11.60 12.00 8.43
CA THR A 90 11.06 12.61 9.65
C THR A 90 10.31 11.57 10.45
N GLU A 91 10.28 11.71 11.76
CA GLU A 91 9.52 10.81 12.62
C GLU A 91 8.02 10.92 12.32
N MET A 92 7.39 9.80 12.02
CA MET A 92 5.97 9.72 11.68
C MET A 92 5.18 8.93 12.73
N ALA A 93 4.09 9.53 13.21
CA ALA A 93 3.09 8.83 13.99
C ALA A 93 1.91 8.42 13.10
N VAL A 94 1.37 7.24 13.34
CA VAL A 94 0.24 6.71 12.59
C VAL A 94 -0.98 6.61 13.48
N ILE A 95 -2.10 7.11 12.99
CA ILE A 95 -3.38 7.07 13.69
C ILE A 95 -4.37 6.31 12.79
N PRO A 96 -4.76 5.07 13.14
CA PRO A 96 -5.80 4.37 12.43
C PRO A 96 -7.11 5.14 12.53
N LEU A 97 -7.74 5.41 11.39
CA LEU A 97 -9.03 6.12 11.34
C LEU A 97 -10.22 5.16 11.40
N TYR A 98 -10.01 3.92 10.96
CA TYR A 98 -11.04 2.89 10.86
C TYR A 98 -10.43 1.52 11.16
N ASP A 99 -11.29 0.58 11.55
CA ASP A 99 -10.93 -0.83 11.60
C ASP A 99 -10.64 -1.37 10.20
N ALA A 100 -9.84 -2.43 10.13
CA ALA A 100 -9.51 -3.07 8.86
C ALA A 100 -10.78 -3.63 8.20
N PHE A 101 -10.93 -3.37 6.92
CA PHE A 101 -12.03 -3.89 6.10
C PHE A 101 -11.52 -4.25 4.70
N THR A 102 -12.25 -5.11 4.03
CA THR A 102 -11.93 -5.55 2.67
C THR A 102 -13.01 -5.07 1.70
N THR A 103 -12.58 -4.47 0.60
CA THR A 103 -13.47 -4.05 -0.50
C THR A 103 -13.35 -5.02 -1.67
N SER A 104 -14.34 -4.99 -2.57
CA SER A 104 -14.29 -5.76 -3.80
C SER A 104 -13.10 -5.37 -4.67
N SER A 105 -12.75 -4.09 -4.70
CA SER A 105 -11.58 -3.59 -5.44
C SER A 105 -10.26 -4.08 -4.85
N PHE A 106 -10.19 -4.32 -3.54
CA PHE A 106 -8.99 -4.86 -2.92
C PHE A 106 -8.76 -6.33 -3.32
N THR A 107 -9.80 -7.15 -3.29
CA THR A 107 -9.73 -8.56 -3.72
C THR A 107 -9.50 -8.71 -5.21
N ALA A 108 -9.89 -7.71 -5.99
CA ALA A 108 -9.79 -7.68 -7.44
C ALA A 108 -8.67 -6.75 -7.96
N GLY A 109 -7.87 -6.15 -7.09
CA GLY A 109 -6.90 -5.12 -7.46
C GLY A 109 -5.55 -5.64 -7.93
N PHE A 110 -5.17 -6.85 -7.55
CA PHE A 110 -3.84 -7.38 -7.84
C PHE A 110 -3.94 -8.81 -8.33
N TYR A 111 -3.45 -9.03 -9.56
CA TYR A 111 -3.45 -10.34 -10.18
C TYR A 111 -2.12 -10.64 -10.85
N TRP A 112 -1.74 -11.89 -10.77
CA TRP A 112 -0.82 -12.47 -11.73
C TRP A 112 -1.63 -12.98 -12.92
N ALA A 113 -1.18 -12.73 -14.12
CA ALA A 113 -1.82 -13.21 -15.33
C ALA A 113 -0.81 -13.75 -16.33
N VAL A 114 -1.17 -14.83 -16.98
CA VAL A 114 -0.43 -15.30 -18.15
C VAL A 114 -0.96 -14.56 -19.37
N ALA A 115 -0.07 -13.90 -20.10
CA ALA A 115 -0.46 -13.12 -21.28
C ALA A 115 -1.07 -14.03 -22.36
N ARG A 116 -2.14 -13.56 -23.01
CA ARG A 116 -2.84 -14.30 -24.07
C ARG A 116 -1.93 -14.68 -25.24
N ASN A 117 -0.92 -13.85 -25.51
CA ASN A 117 0.06 -14.07 -26.58
C ASN A 117 1.32 -14.82 -26.11
N SER A 118 1.29 -15.42 -24.94
CA SER A 118 2.38 -16.27 -24.47
C SER A 118 2.53 -17.48 -25.39
N GLU A 119 3.74 -17.75 -25.84
CA GLU A 119 4.06 -18.95 -26.63
C GLU A 119 4.15 -20.20 -25.77
N GLN A 120 4.27 -20.04 -24.43
CA GLN A 120 4.36 -21.15 -23.46
C GLN A 120 3.48 -20.90 -22.22
N PRO A 121 2.15 -20.81 -22.39
CA PRO A 121 1.26 -20.44 -21.27
C PRO A 121 1.28 -21.45 -20.12
N GLU A 122 1.41 -22.74 -20.43
CA GLU A 122 1.51 -23.80 -19.40
C GLU A 122 2.77 -23.63 -18.53
N LYS A 123 3.91 -23.33 -19.14
CA LYS A 123 5.15 -23.10 -18.38
C LYS A 123 5.10 -21.81 -17.58
N ALA A 124 4.48 -20.77 -18.10
CA ALA A 124 4.25 -19.54 -17.36
C ALA A 124 3.38 -19.79 -16.13
N PHE A 125 2.32 -20.58 -16.26
CA PHE A 125 1.50 -20.97 -15.14
C PHE A 125 2.25 -21.87 -14.13
N GLN A 126 3.03 -22.84 -14.60
CA GLN A 126 3.89 -23.66 -13.74
C GLN A 126 4.90 -22.83 -12.94
N MET A 127 5.42 -21.75 -13.53
CA MET A 127 6.31 -20.82 -12.83
C MET A 127 5.57 -20.07 -11.72
N LEU A 128 4.35 -19.61 -11.97
CA LEU A 128 3.52 -18.98 -10.94
C LEU A 128 3.21 -19.94 -9.80
N ASP A 129 2.76 -21.15 -10.14
CA ASP A 129 2.47 -22.20 -9.16
C ASP A 129 3.70 -22.56 -8.32
N TYR A 130 4.85 -22.66 -8.95
CA TYR A 130 6.13 -22.88 -8.25
C TYR A 130 6.46 -21.76 -7.27
N ILE A 131 6.34 -20.49 -7.67
CA ILE A 131 6.62 -19.33 -6.80
C ILE A 131 5.63 -19.30 -5.62
N TYR A 132 4.36 -19.60 -5.86
CA TYR A 132 3.34 -19.62 -4.82
C TYR A 132 3.49 -20.80 -3.86
N GLY A 133 3.92 -21.95 -4.33
CA GLY A 133 4.09 -23.17 -3.56
C GLY A 133 5.45 -23.34 -2.87
N ASN A 134 6.46 -22.54 -3.27
CA ASN A 134 7.83 -22.70 -2.79
C ASN A 134 8.30 -21.48 -2.00
N PRO A 135 8.45 -21.59 -0.64
CA PRO A 135 8.91 -20.49 0.19
C PRO A 135 10.30 -19.96 -0.19
N GLU A 136 11.21 -20.82 -0.63
CA GLU A 136 12.57 -20.40 -1.03
C GLU A 136 12.50 -19.52 -2.29
N ALA A 137 11.70 -19.91 -3.27
CA ALA A 137 11.48 -19.12 -4.48
C ALA A 137 10.81 -17.78 -4.17
N ALA A 138 9.80 -17.78 -3.30
CA ALA A 138 9.12 -16.58 -2.87
C ALA A 138 10.07 -15.62 -2.13
N ASN A 139 10.89 -16.13 -1.22
CA ASN A 139 11.86 -15.32 -0.47
C ASN A 139 12.99 -14.80 -1.36
N LEU A 140 13.51 -15.64 -2.26
CA LEU A 140 14.53 -15.21 -3.23
C LEU A 140 14.00 -14.06 -4.11
N LEU A 141 12.76 -14.19 -4.57
CA LEU A 141 12.14 -13.18 -5.42
C LEU A 141 11.83 -11.88 -4.65
N ASN A 142 11.43 -11.98 -3.38
CA ASN A 142 11.05 -10.82 -2.58
C ASN A 142 12.23 -10.15 -1.88
N TRP A 143 13.12 -10.94 -1.29
CA TRP A 143 14.21 -10.45 -0.44
C TRP A 143 15.60 -10.58 -1.06
N GLY A 144 15.73 -11.36 -2.13
CA GLY A 144 17.03 -11.63 -2.75
C GLY A 144 17.82 -12.73 -2.02
N ILE A 145 19.12 -12.52 -1.85
CA ILE A 145 20.09 -13.52 -1.34
C ILE A 145 20.39 -13.20 0.13
N GLU A 146 20.19 -14.20 0.99
CA GLU A 146 20.52 -14.08 2.42
C GLU A 146 22.04 -13.86 2.61
N GLY A 147 22.38 -12.94 3.50
CA GLY A 147 23.76 -12.52 3.77
C GLY A 147 24.30 -11.46 2.83
N GLU A 148 23.65 -11.22 1.68
CA GLU A 148 24.02 -10.19 0.71
C GLU A 148 22.99 -9.05 0.67
N HIS A 149 21.72 -9.39 0.54
CA HIS A 149 20.62 -8.42 0.44
C HIS A 149 19.85 -8.30 1.74
N TYR A 150 19.76 -9.36 2.52
CA TYR A 150 19.11 -9.36 3.82
C TYR A 150 19.80 -10.33 4.78
N LYS A 151 19.48 -10.21 6.07
CA LYS A 151 19.77 -11.21 7.10
C LYS A 151 18.51 -11.55 7.88
N LEU A 152 18.49 -12.70 8.53
CA LEU A 152 17.39 -13.08 9.42
C LEU A 152 17.73 -12.73 10.86
N THR A 153 16.75 -12.22 11.61
CA THR A 153 16.79 -12.09 13.05
C THR A 153 16.66 -13.47 13.71
N GLU A 154 16.82 -13.54 15.04
CA GLU A 154 16.62 -14.78 15.82
C GLU A 154 15.19 -15.32 15.64
N ASP A 155 14.19 -14.45 15.48
CA ASP A 155 12.79 -14.78 15.24
C ASP A 155 12.48 -15.06 13.74
N ARG A 156 13.51 -15.12 12.91
CA ARG A 156 13.40 -15.35 11.45
C ARG A 156 12.67 -14.25 10.69
N HIS A 157 12.72 -13.03 11.18
CA HIS A 157 12.28 -11.86 10.42
C HIS A 157 13.42 -11.34 9.55
N VAL A 158 13.07 -10.76 8.42
CA VAL A 158 14.02 -10.13 7.50
C VAL A 158 14.40 -8.75 8.02
N THR A 159 15.70 -8.49 8.09
CA THR A 159 16.23 -7.16 8.37
C THR A 159 17.41 -6.85 7.45
N PHE A 160 17.83 -5.59 7.41
CA PHE A 160 18.98 -5.18 6.60
C PHE A 160 20.29 -5.79 7.11
N PRO A 161 21.25 -6.11 6.20
CA PRO A 161 22.60 -6.45 6.58
C PRO A 161 23.27 -5.32 7.38
N ASP A 162 24.31 -5.65 8.15
CA ASP A 162 25.01 -4.68 8.98
C ASP A 162 25.60 -3.53 8.14
N GLY A 163 25.25 -2.31 8.52
CA GLY A 163 25.69 -1.10 7.81
C GLY A 163 24.85 -0.72 6.60
N MET A 164 23.77 -1.46 6.32
CA MET A 164 22.79 -1.14 5.28
C MET A 164 21.48 -0.65 5.89
N ASP A 165 20.76 0.12 5.10
CA ASP A 165 19.42 0.61 5.38
C ASP A 165 18.60 0.62 4.07
N LYS A 166 17.35 1.05 4.15
CA LYS A 166 16.45 1.15 2.98
C LYS A 166 17.03 2.00 1.83
N SER A 167 17.88 2.96 2.12
CA SER A 167 18.49 3.84 1.10
C SER A 167 19.66 3.21 0.38
N SER A 168 20.29 2.22 0.99
CA SER A 168 21.44 1.48 0.49
C SER A 168 21.11 0.04 0.07
N ASP A 169 19.86 -0.40 0.27
CA ASP A 169 19.40 -1.73 -0.11
C ASP A 169 19.48 -1.90 -1.64
N PRO A 170 20.31 -2.82 -2.15
CA PRO A 170 20.48 -3.03 -3.58
C PRO A 170 19.33 -3.82 -4.21
N TYR A 171 18.44 -4.39 -3.42
CA TYR A 171 17.37 -5.25 -3.88
C TYR A 171 16.06 -4.97 -3.17
N ASN A 172 15.05 -4.58 -3.93
CA ASN A 172 13.71 -4.37 -3.41
C ASN A 172 12.68 -4.82 -4.45
N ALA A 173 12.06 -5.98 -4.23
CA ALA A 173 10.98 -6.45 -5.06
C ALA A 173 9.63 -5.95 -4.52
N TYR A 174 9.03 -5.02 -5.23
CA TYR A 174 7.82 -4.31 -4.81
C TYR A 174 6.54 -5.18 -4.73
N PHE A 175 6.55 -6.41 -5.22
CA PHE A 175 5.38 -7.30 -5.26
C PHE A 175 5.38 -8.39 -4.20
N GLY A 176 6.25 -8.28 -3.19
CA GLY A 176 6.38 -9.28 -2.14
C GLY A 176 5.08 -9.54 -1.37
N PHE A 177 4.27 -8.53 -1.16
CA PHE A 177 2.96 -8.67 -0.51
C PHE A 177 1.98 -9.60 -1.27
N MET A 178 2.25 -9.92 -2.54
CA MET A 178 1.45 -10.83 -3.35
C MET A 178 1.88 -12.29 -3.23
N LEU A 179 3.00 -12.56 -2.57
CA LEU A 179 3.57 -13.91 -2.47
C LEU A 179 3.29 -14.49 -1.09
N PRO A 180 2.61 -15.63 -0.99
CA PRO A 180 2.42 -16.34 0.27
C PRO A 180 3.75 -16.97 0.75
N ASN A 181 3.80 -17.34 2.01
CA ASN A 181 4.90 -18.11 2.61
C ASN A 181 6.27 -17.43 2.59
N GLN A 182 6.34 -16.14 2.39
CA GLN A 182 7.58 -15.38 2.50
C GLN A 182 7.94 -15.08 3.97
N TYR A 183 9.19 -14.74 4.21
CA TYR A 183 9.60 -14.22 5.51
C TYR A 183 8.95 -12.85 5.78
N ILE A 184 8.70 -12.59 7.05
CA ILE A 184 8.15 -11.31 7.51
C ILE A 184 9.34 -10.37 7.79
N SER A 185 9.19 -9.10 7.45
CA SER A 185 10.16 -8.07 7.82
C SER A 185 10.08 -7.78 9.32
N ASP A 186 11.23 -7.48 9.97
CA ASP A 186 11.30 -7.07 11.36
C ASP A 186 10.54 -5.76 11.65
N VAL A 187 10.35 -4.93 10.62
CA VAL A 187 9.49 -3.74 10.68
C VAL A 187 7.99 -4.07 10.77
N TRP A 188 7.61 -5.34 10.66
CA TRP A 188 6.22 -5.80 10.73
C TRP A 188 5.87 -6.36 12.12
N GLU A 189 6.69 -6.12 13.12
CA GLU A 189 6.38 -6.54 14.48
C GLU A 189 5.09 -5.88 14.97
N GLY A 190 4.15 -6.71 15.43
CA GLY A 190 2.87 -6.26 15.98
C GLY A 190 1.64 -6.62 15.13
N LEU A 191 1.77 -7.54 14.19
CA LEU A 191 0.64 -8.21 13.52
C LEU A 191 0.09 -9.35 14.36
#